data_b750025d83ec81c17d74b71d39ff6e6d
#
_entry.id   b750025d83ec81c17d74b71d39ff6e6d
#
_cell.length_a   1.000
_cell.length_b   1.000
_cell.length_c   1.000
_cell.angle_alpha   90.00
_cell.angle_beta   90.00
_cell.angle_gamma   90.00
#
_symmetry.space_group_name_H-M   'P 1'
#
loop_
_entity.id
_entity.type
_entity.pdbx_description
1 polymer ?
#
loop_
_entity_poly.entity_id
_entity_poly.type
_entity_poly.pdbx_seq_one_letter_code
_entity_poly.pdbx_strand_id
1 'polypeptide(L)'
;MNRILASALTLGITGLLIASWSGRGYAAERAIDKEIVVPAPIDSVWQSWTSRAGIESFFAPEAEIDARVGGAFHIHMDPYAEPGMKGADDMRYMALQAPTMLSFDWNAPPSLPEARQQRTFVVVRLVPVDSSSTRVTLHQTGWGNGGEWDKTYAYFDRAWGVVLGNLKKRHESGPIDWTAWRDQLKKAHSVAPK
;
A
#
# COMPACT_ATOMS: atom_id res chain seq x y z
N MET A 1 -40.86 -49.78 68.44
CA MET A 1 -40.05 -48.53 68.70
C MET A 1 -39.03 -48.39 67.59
N ASN A 2 -39.38 -47.73 66.49
CA ASN A 2 -38.45 -47.45 65.37
C ASN A 2 -38.67 -46.03 64.95
N ARG A 3 -37.62 -45.17 65.16
CA ARG A 3 -37.58 -43.77 64.74
C ARG A 3 -37.00 -43.76 63.31
N ILE A 4 -37.78 -43.26 62.37
CA ILE A 4 -37.34 -43.00 61.00
C ILE A 4 -36.80 -41.59 60.96
N LEU A 5 -35.51 -41.46 60.66
CA LEU A 5 -34.84 -40.18 60.37
C LEU A 5 -35.05 -39.81 58.92
N ALA A 6 -35.70 -38.69 58.64
CA ALA A 6 -35.83 -38.15 57.30
C ALA A 6 -34.63 -37.23 57.05
N SER A 7 -33.82 -37.61 56.04
CA SER A 7 -32.75 -36.76 55.55
C SER A 7 -33.29 -35.83 54.47
N ALA A 8 -33.21 -34.54 54.70
CA ALA A 8 -33.49 -33.49 53.72
C ALA A 8 -32.33 -33.30 52.79
N LEU A 9 -32.58 -33.52 51.52
CA LEU A 9 -31.61 -33.31 50.41
C LEU A 9 -31.73 -31.84 49.94
N THR A 10 -30.73 -31.01 50.26
CA THR A 10 -30.68 -29.61 49.81
C THR A 10 -30.04 -29.60 48.41
N LEU A 11 -30.82 -29.34 47.36
CA LEU A 11 -30.31 -29.06 46.02
C LEU A 11 -29.72 -27.64 45.97
N GLY A 12 -28.42 -27.54 45.91
CA GLY A 12 -27.72 -26.29 45.61
C GLY A 12 -27.81 -25.97 44.13
N ILE A 13 -28.54 -24.92 43.76
CA ILE A 13 -28.52 -24.39 42.39
C ILE A 13 -27.29 -23.53 42.22
N THR A 14 -26.27 -24.06 41.56
CA THR A 14 -25.09 -23.31 41.18
C THR A 14 -25.42 -22.50 39.91
N GLY A 15 -25.74 -21.22 40.09
CA GLY A 15 -25.99 -20.30 39.00
C GLY A 15 -24.69 -20.06 38.19
N LEU A 16 -24.65 -20.53 36.97
CA LEU A 16 -23.60 -20.31 36.02
C LEU A 16 -23.75 -18.87 35.46
N LEU A 17 -22.97 -17.91 35.98
CA LEU A 17 -22.87 -16.58 35.42
C LEU A 17 -22.14 -16.65 34.08
N ILE A 18 -22.89 -16.70 32.97
CA ILE A 18 -22.36 -16.52 31.62
C ILE A 18 -22.06 -15.03 31.48
N ALA A 19 -20.79 -14.66 31.67
CA ALA A 19 -20.31 -13.33 31.33
C ALA A 19 -20.41 -13.16 29.80
N SER A 20 -21.43 -12.43 29.35
CA SER A 20 -21.58 -12.03 27.96
C SER A 20 -20.41 -11.08 27.62
N TRP A 21 -19.39 -11.62 27.00
CA TRP A 21 -18.31 -10.81 26.46
C TRP A 21 -18.86 -10.07 25.24
N SER A 22 -19.33 -8.84 25.47
CA SER A 22 -19.68 -7.92 24.38
C SER A 22 -18.39 -7.59 23.64
N GLY A 23 -18.07 -8.38 22.63
CA GLY A 23 -16.98 -8.07 21.72
C GLY A 23 -17.25 -6.69 21.12
N ARG A 24 -16.50 -5.68 21.56
CA ARG A 24 -16.42 -4.43 20.79
C ARG A 24 -15.94 -4.84 19.40
N GLY A 25 -16.86 -4.85 18.45
CA GLY A 25 -16.51 -4.96 17.05
C GLY A 25 -15.57 -3.80 16.71
N TYR A 26 -14.29 -4.08 16.59
CA TYR A 26 -13.37 -3.13 15.94
C TYR A 26 -13.93 -2.89 14.54
N ALA A 27 -14.24 -1.63 14.21
CA ALA A 27 -14.48 -1.27 12.83
C ALA A 27 -13.29 -1.79 12.00
N ALA A 28 -13.56 -2.43 10.88
CA ALA A 28 -12.49 -2.93 10.01
C ALA A 28 -11.51 -1.79 9.72
N GLU A 29 -10.23 -2.05 9.89
CA GLU A 29 -9.19 -1.07 9.61
C GLU A 29 -9.33 -0.60 8.16
N ARG A 30 -9.23 0.71 7.95
CA ARG A 30 -9.29 1.29 6.61
C ARG A 30 -8.05 0.88 5.84
N ALA A 31 -8.23 0.19 4.72
CA ALA A 31 -7.15 -0.25 3.84
C ALA A 31 -7.52 -0.06 2.38
N ILE A 32 -6.52 0.03 1.50
CA ILE A 32 -6.69 -0.06 0.06
C ILE A 32 -6.11 -1.39 -0.39
N ASP A 33 -6.93 -2.19 -1.06
CA ASP A 33 -6.55 -3.45 -1.66
C ASP A 33 -6.71 -3.38 -3.18
N LYS A 34 -5.66 -3.73 -3.91
CA LYS A 34 -5.66 -3.81 -5.38
C LYS A 34 -5.00 -5.11 -5.82
N GLU A 35 -5.49 -5.64 -6.92
CA GLU A 35 -4.93 -6.84 -7.54
C GLU A 35 -4.91 -6.69 -9.06
N ILE A 36 -3.88 -7.26 -9.70
CA ILE A 36 -3.79 -7.39 -11.14
C ILE A 36 -2.97 -8.65 -11.51
N VAL A 37 -3.24 -9.22 -12.66
CA VAL A 37 -2.36 -10.23 -13.27
C VAL A 37 -1.54 -9.58 -14.38
N VAL A 38 -0.22 -9.69 -14.24
CA VAL A 38 0.77 -9.14 -15.17
C VAL A 38 1.30 -10.28 -16.04
N PRO A 39 1.33 -10.15 -17.39
CA PRO A 39 1.81 -11.18 -18.30
C PRO A 39 3.34 -11.20 -18.36
N ALA A 40 3.98 -11.58 -17.26
CA ALA A 40 5.42 -11.72 -17.13
C ALA A 40 5.79 -12.68 -15.99
N PRO A 41 6.95 -13.35 -16.08
CA PRO A 41 7.51 -14.14 -14.99
C PRO A 41 7.75 -13.27 -13.74
N ILE A 42 7.68 -13.89 -12.56
CA ILE A 42 7.81 -13.19 -11.27
C ILE A 42 9.12 -12.39 -11.16
N ASP A 43 10.22 -12.90 -11.66
CA ASP A 43 11.51 -12.20 -11.61
C ASP A 43 11.50 -10.89 -12.43
N SER A 44 10.82 -10.88 -13.57
CA SER A 44 10.65 -9.68 -14.39
C SER A 44 9.77 -8.63 -13.70
N VAL A 45 8.71 -9.08 -13.03
CA VAL A 45 7.85 -8.20 -12.24
C VAL A 45 8.59 -7.68 -11.00
N TRP A 46 9.37 -8.52 -10.33
CA TRP A 46 10.24 -8.13 -9.23
C TRP A 46 11.22 -7.03 -9.65
N GLN A 47 11.92 -7.22 -10.78
CA GLN A 47 12.84 -6.21 -11.31
C GLN A 47 12.15 -4.88 -11.63
N SER A 48 10.90 -4.92 -12.05
CA SER A 48 10.11 -3.68 -12.27
C SER A 48 9.95 -2.86 -10.99
N TRP A 49 9.84 -3.49 -9.83
CA TRP A 49 9.68 -2.83 -8.53
C TRP A 49 10.99 -2.51 -7.80
N THR A 50 12.11 -3.13 -8.17
CA THR A 50 13.36 -3.10 -7.39
C THR A 50 14.54 -2.53 -8.13
N SER A 51 14.32 -1.96 -9.31
CA SER A 51 15.36 -1.24 -10.04
C SER A 51 14.87 0.12 -10.51
N ARG A 52 15.78 1.08 -10.64
CA ARG A 52 15.47 2.41 -11.18
C ARG A 52 14.80 2.32 -12.54
N ALA A 53 15.44 1.62 -13.49
CA ALA A 53 14.89 1.45 -14.84
C ALA A 53 13.53 0.73 -14.82
N GLY A 54 13.32 -0.19 -13.89
CA GLY A 54 12.05 -0.86 -13.66
C GLY A 54 10.96 0.13 -13.27
N ILE A 55 11.17 0.92 -12.23
CA ILE A 55 10.22 1.94 -11.75
C ILE A 55 9.96 2.99 -12.84
N GLU A 56 10.99 3.50 -13.48
CA GLU A 56 10.85 4.50 -14.55
C GLU A 56 10.10 3.96 -15.78
N SER A 57 10.00 2.64 -15.92
CA SER A 57 9.27 2.02 -17.03
C SER A 57 7.76 2.00 -16.88
N PHE A 58 7.21 2.23 -15.66
CA PHE A 58 5.75 2.15 -15.44
C PHE A 58 5.20 3.10 -14.38
N PHE A 59 6.00 3.50 -13.38
CA PHE A 59 5.48 4.19 -12.20
C PHE A 59 5.65 5.71 -12.31
N ALA A 60 6.85 6.18 -12.61
CA ALA A 60 7.17 7.60 -12.63
C ALA A 60 8.29 7.91 -13.64
N PRO A 61 8.39 9.17 -14.11
CA PRO A 61 9.42 9.59 -15.05
C PRO A 61 10.84 9.58 -14.46
N GLU A 62 10.99 9.64 -13.12
CA GLU A 62 12.28 9.61 -12.44
C GLU A 62 12.16 8.91 -11.08
N ALA A 63 13.19 8.18 -10.68
CA ALA A 63 13.24 7.50 -9.39
C ALA A 63 14.66 7.38 -8.85
N GLU A 64 14.77 7.26 -7.52
CA GLU A 64 15.98 6.81 -6.84
C GLU A 64 15.67 5.52 -6.08
N ILE A 65 16.34 4.44 -6.45
CA ILE A 65 16.03 3.09 -5.97
C ILE A 65 17.30 2.42 -5.43
N ASP A 66 17.24 2.02 -4.17
CA ASP A 66 18.23 1.19 -3.50
C ASP A 66 17.49 0.00 -2.83
N ALA A 67 17.40 -1.11 -3.54
CA ALA A 67 16.56 -2.26 -3.17
C ALA A 67 17.16 -3.08 -2.01
N ARG A 68 17.30 -2.45 -0.85
CA ARG A 68 17.64 -3.07 0.44
C ARG A 68 16.76 -2.48 1.53
N VAL A 69 16.62 -3.19 2.64
CA VAL A 69 15.88 -2.67 3.81
C VAL A 69 16.49 -1.35 4.27
N GLY A 70 15.65 -0.32 4.41
CA GLY A 70 16.06 1.06 4.72
C GLY A 70 16.62 1.84 3.52
N GLY A 71 16.80 1.21 2.36
CA GLY A 71 17.28 1.86 1.13
C GLY A 71 16.20 2.73 0.49
N ALA A 72 16.62 3.61 -0.41
CA ALA A 72 15.77 4.57 -1.08
C ALA A 72 14.68 3.91 -1.95
N PHE A 73 13.45 4.42 -1.83
CA PHE A 73 12.33 4.17 -2.72
C PHE A 73 11.67 5.50 -3.09
N HIS A 74 12.47 6.40 -3.69
CA HIS A 74 12.00 7.73 -4.05
C HIS A 74 11.37 7.71 -5.44
N ILE A 75 10.15 8.22 -5.54
CA ILE A 75 9.35 8.22 -6.77
C ILE A 75 9.02 9.67 -7.13
N HIS A 76 9.64 10.16 -8.19
CA HIS A 76 9.53 11.55 -8.62
C HIS A 76 8.53 11.66 -9.78
N MET A 77 7.27 11.97 -9.44
CA MET A 77 6.21 12.24 -10.41
C MET A 77 6.41 13.56 -11.14
N ASP A 78 6.96 14.56 -10.44
CA ASP A 78 7.38 15.85 -10.96
C ASP A 78 8.87 16.08 -10.68
N PRO A 79 9.77 15.67 -11.58
CA PRO A 79 11.20 15.84 -11.39
C PRO A 79 11.66 17.30 -11.28
N TYR A 80 10.85 18.24 -11.73
CA TYR A 80 11.18 19.69 -11.79
C TYR A 80 10.71 20.46 -10.55
N ALA A 81 9.93 19.85 -9.70
CA ALA A 81 9.48 20.44 -8.44
C ALA A 81 10.64 20.58 -7.43
N GLU A 82 10.45 21.45 -6.45
CA GLU A 82 11.40 21.65 -5.36
C GLU A 82 11.65 20.34 -4.58
N PRO A 83 12.83 20.18 -3.97
CA PRO A 83 13.12 19.03 -3.11
C PRO A 83 12.05 18.82 -2.05
N GLY A 84 11.59 17.60 -1.88
CA GLY A 84 10.49 17.24 -0.98
C GLY A 84 9.09 17.39 -1.59
N MET A 85 8.98 17.94 -2.81
CA MET A 85 7.72 18.17 -3.52
C MET A 85 7.61 17.40 -4.85
N LYS A 86 8.58 16.56 -5.16
CA LYS A 86 8.64 15.82 -6.44
C LYS A 86 7.65 14.66 -6.54
N GLY A 87 7.09 14.24 -5.43
CA GLY A 87 6.18 13.11 -5.33
C GLY A 87 6.33 12.36 -4.02
N ALA A 88 6.81 11.14 -4.06
CA ALA A 88 7.17 10.34 -2.88
C ALA A 88 8.67 10.48 -2.61
N ASP A 89 9.05 11.64 -2.11
CA ASP A 89 10.42 11.91 -1.65
C ASP A 89 10.66 11.20 -0.30
N ASP A 90 11.88 10.77 -0.03
CA ASP A 90 12.32 10.16 1.24
C ASP A 90 11.64 8.82 1.64
N MET A 91 10.93 8.16 0.73
CA MET A 91 10.35 6.85 0.99
C MET A 91 11.45 5.78 1.03
N ARG A 92 11.21 4.71 1.80
CA ARG A 92 12.18 3.65 2.00
C ARG A 92 11.55 2.27 1.87
N TYR A 93 12.34 1.32 1.42
CA TYR A 93 11.97 -0.08 1.56
C TYR A 93 11.98 -0.47 3.04
N MET A 94 10.87 -1.05 3.51
CA MET A 94 10.70 -1.51 4.88
C MET A 94 11.01 -3.00 5.03
N ALA A 95 10.68 -3.80 4.01
CA ALA A 95 11.02 -5.22 3.95
C ALA A 95 11.12 -5.68 2.50
N LEU A 96 11.97 -6.67 2.27
CA LEU A 96 12.17 -7.32 0.98
C LEU A 96 12.30 -8.83 1.17
N GLN A 97 11.48 -9.61 0.48
CA GLN A 97 11.54 -11.06 0.39
C GLN A 97 11.52 -11.45 -1.10
N ALA A 98 12.68 -11.40 -1.72
CA ALA A 98 12.82 -11.65 -3.15
C ALA A 98 12.41 -13.09 -3.53
N PRO A 99 11.72 -13.27 -4.64
CA PRO A 99 11.07 -12.27 -5.49
C PRO A 99 9.58 -12.08 -5.16
N THR A 100 9.13 -12.42 -3.93
CA THR A 100 7.72 -12.63 -3.60
C THR A 100 7.04 -11.48 -2.85
N MET A 101 7.81 -10.61 -2.18
CA MET A 101 7.24 -9.52 -1.39
C MET A 101 8.22 -8.36 -1.25
N LEU A 102 7.67 -7.15 -1.36
CA LEU A 102 8.33 -5.92 -0.95
C LEU A 102 7.34 -5.03 -0.19
N SER A 103 7.87 -4.22 0.71
CA SER A 103 7.08 -3.19 1.39
C SER A 103 7.87 -1.91 1.50
N PHE A 104 7.16 -0.78 1.52
CA PHE A 104 7.72 0.55 1.64
C PHE A 104 6.77 1.47 2.40
N ASP A 105 7.32 2.50 3.03
CA ASP A 105 6.51 3.58 3.57
C ASP A 105 6.04 4.52 2.44
N TRP A 106 4.94 5.25 2.68
CA TRP A 106 4.34 6.09 1.65
C TRP A 106 3.73 7.36 2.25
N ASN A 107 3.83 8.49 1.56
CA ASN A 107 3.28 9.76 2.00
C ASN A 107 2.15 10.25 1.08
N ALA A 108 1.36 11.20 1.56
CA ALA A 108 0.36 11.90 0.77
C ALA A 108 1.01 12.78 -0.33
N PRO A 109 0.30 13.10 -1.41
CA PRO A 109 0.79 14.01 -2.44
C PRO A 109 1.08 15.41 -1.84
N PRO A 110 1.99 16.19 -2.46
CA PRO A 110 2.37 17.51 -1.96
C PRO A 110 1.20 18.50 -1.74
N SER A 111 0.10 18.31 -2.46
CA SER A 111 -1.12 19.12 -2.32
C SER A 111 -1.93 18.85 -1.06
N LEU A 112 -1.54 17.84 -0.25
CA LEU A 112 -2.18 17.47 1.01
C LEU A 112 -1.16 17.46 2.15
N PRO A 113 -0.68 18.67 2.56
CA PRO A 113 0.49 18.82 3.42
C PRO A 113 0.32 18.30 4.85
N GLU A 114 -0.89 18.31 5.41
CA GLU A 114 -1.16 17.80 6.76
C GLU A 114 -1.03 16.26 6.79
N ALA A 115 -1.70 15.58 5.87
CA ALA A 115 -1.61 14.13 5.75
C ALA A 115 -0.18 13.68 5.33
N ARG A 116 0.54 14.52 4.55
CA ARG A 116 1.91 14.25 4.10
C ARG A 116 2.93 14.15 5.22
N GLN A 117 2.69 14.75 6.38
CA GLN A 117 3.58 14.68 7.56
C GLN A 117 3.60 13.29 8.21
N GLN A 118 2.65 12.44 7.86
CA GLN A 118 2.55 11.07 8.37
C GLN A 118 2.82 10.06 7.26
N ARG A 119 3.03 8.80 7.66
CA ARG A 119 3.31 7.72 6.72
C ARG A 119 2.19 6.69 6.75
N THR A 120 1.87 6.19 5.58
CA THR A 120 1.16 4.93 5.39
C THR A 120 2.17 3.86 4.97
N PHE A 121 1.75 2.61 4.96
CA PHE A 121 2.61 1.49 4.58
C PHE A 121 1.98 0.68 3.46
N VAL A 122 2.79 0.36 2.48
CA VAL A 122 2.38 -0.42 1.31
C VAL A 122 3.10 -1.76 1.33
N VAL A 123 2.36 -2.82 1.11
CA VAL A 123 2.89 -4.17 0.88
C VAL A 123 2.49 -4.62 -0.51
N VAL A 124 3.47 -4.97 -1.33
CA VAL A 124 3.27 -5.58 -2.64
C VAL A 124 3.67 -7.04 -2.56
N ARG A 125 2.78 -7.95 -2.98
CA ARG A 125 3.08 -9.39 -3.07
C ARG A 125 2.98 -9.85 -4.51
N LEU A 126 3.90 -10.72 -4.86
CA LEU A 126 4.01 -11.32 -6.18
C LEU A 126 3.84 -12.83 -6.05
N VAL A 127 2.89 -13.39 -6.79
CA VAL A 127 2.60 -14.82 -6.78
C VAL A 127 2.55 -15.31 -8.22
N PRO A 128 3.40 -16.27 -8.63
CA PRO A 128 3.30 -16.86 -9.96
C PRO A 128 1.91 -17.45 -10.17
N VAL A 129 1.26 -17.13 -11.28
CA VAL A 129 0.05 -17.81 -11.75
C VAL A 129 0.47 -19.01 -12.62
N ASP A 130 1.46 -18.78 -13.47
CA ASP A 130 2.16 -19.78 -14.30
C ASP A 130 3.58 -19.27 -14.60
N SER A 131 4.29 -19.94 -15.54
CA SER A 131 5.67 -19.56 -15.91
C SER A 131 5.79 -18.20 -16.62
N SER A 132 4.68 -17.65 -17.12
CA SER A 132 4.62 -16.45 -17.96
C SER A 132 3.74 -15.34 -17.37
N SER A 133 3.11 -15.57 -16.23
CA SER A 133 2.20 -14.59 -15.60
C SER A 133 2.33 -14.57 -14.09
N THR A 134 2.19 -13.37 -13.51
CA THR A 134 2.32 -13.10 -12.07
C THR A 134 1.12 -12.31 -11.55
N ARG A 135 0.50 -12.79 -10.49
CA ARG A 135 -0.47 -12.00 -9.73
C ARG A 135 0.27 -11.05 -8.81
N VAL A 136 -0.10 -9.78 -8.90
CA VAL A 136 0.40 -8.69 -8.06
C VAL A 136 -0.73 -8.20 -7.18
N THR A 137 -0.57 -8.28 -5.87
CA THR A 137 -1.49 -7.65 -4.91
C THR A 137 -0.79 -6.50 -4.21
N LEU A 138 -1.52 -5.42 -3.98
CA LEU A 138 -1.06 -4.24 -3.24
C LEU A 138 -2.02 -3.98 -2.10
N HIS A 139 -1.49 -3.90 -0.89
CA HIS A 139 -2.21 -3.55 0.32
C HIS A 139 -1.60 -2.31 0.94
N GLN A 140 -2.41 -1.25 1.17
CA GLN A 140 -1.96 -0.03 1.83
C GLN A 140 -2.79 0.24 3.09
N THR A 141 -2.11 0.43 4.20
CA THR A 141 -2.68 0.65 5.54
C THR A 141 -1.98 1.81 6.28
N GLY A 142 -2.43 2.12 7.52
CA GLY A 142 -1.87 3.20 8.32
C GLY A 142 -2.56 4.55 8.07
N TRP A 143 -3.83 4.52 7.70
CA TRP A 143 -4.63 5.71 7.40
C TRP A 143 -5.10 6.44 8.65
N GLY A 144 -5.00 7.78 8.63
CA GLY A 144 -5.75 8.63 9.53
C GLY A 144 -7.23 8.78 9.12
N ASN A 145 -7.96 9.61 9.85
CA ASN A 145 -9.39 9.83 9.66
C ASN A 145 -9.72 11.32 9.46
N GLY A 146 -10.66 11.60 8.57
CA GLY A 146 -11.19 12.94 8.32
C GLY A 146 -10.22 13.87 7.58
N GLY A 147 -10.68 15.08 7.24
CA GLY A 147 -9.86 16.13 6.67
C GLY A 147 -9.11 15.73 5.39
N GLU A 148 -7.79 15.94 5.40
CA GLU A 148 -6.94 15.54 4.26
C GLU A 148 -6.79 14.03 4.12
N TRP A 149 -6.99 13.24 5.18
CA TRP A 149 -6.89 11.79 5.11
C TRP A 149 -7.94 11.16 4.19
N ASP A 150 -9.17 11.69 4.20
CA ASP A 150 -10.23 11.20 3.32
C ASP A 150 -9.91 11.52 1.85
N LYS A 151 -9.32 12.69 1.60
CA LYS A 151 -8.86 13.08 0.27
C LYS A 151 -7.68 12.22 -0.18
N THR A 152 -6.72 11.97 0.71
CA THR A 152 -5.54 11.13 0.47
C THR A 152 -5.96 9.69 0.13
N TYR A 153 -6.88 9.13 0.90
CA TYR A 153 -7.41 7.79 0.64
C TYR A 153 -8.07 7.71 -0.75
N ALA A 154 -9.00 8.63 -1.04
CA ALA A 154 -9.67 8.66 -2.33
C ALA A 154 -8.71 8.89 -3.51
N TYR A 155 -7.64 9.65 -3.30
CA TYR A 155 -6.58 9.83 -4.29
C TYR A 155 -5.85 8.50 -4.57
N PHE A 156 -5.35 7.82 -3.54
CA PHE A 156 -4.58 6.59 -3.71
C PHE A 156 -5.43 5.40 -4.12
N ASP A 157 -6.70 5.36 -3.75
CA ASP A 157 -7.60 4.31 -4.24
C ASP A 157 -7.68 4.31 -5.79
N ARG A 158 -7.65 5.49 -6.41
CA ARG A 158 -7.58 5.63 -7.88
C ARG A 158 -6.15 5.46 -8.40
N ALA A 159 -5.17 6.10 -7.77
CA ALA A 159 -3.80 6.15 -8.26
C ALA A 159 -3.15 4.76 -8.34
N TRP A 160 -3.37 3.89 -7.37
CA TRP A 160 -2.84 2.52 -7.40
C TRP A 160 -3.43 1.67 -8.53
N GLY A 161 -4.69 1.92 -8.90
CA GLY A 161 -5.28 1.30 -10.09
C GLY A 161 -4.53 1.69 -11.36
N VAL A 162 -4.16 2.97 -11.49
CA VAL A 162 -3.36 3.46 -12.63
C VAL A 162 -1.95 2.87 -12.62
N VAL A 163 -1.27 2.87 -11.47
CA VAL A 163 0.10 2.32 -11.34
C VAL A 163 0.15 0.84 -11.70
N LEU A 164 -0.78 0.03 -11.18
CA LEU A 164 -0.82 -1.39 -11.51
C LEU A 164 -1.22 -1.63 -12.98
N GLY A 165 -2.12 -0.82 -13.52
CA GLY A 165 -2.47 -0.85 -14.95
C GLY A 165 -1.27 -0.53 -15.84
N ASN A 166 -0.46 0.46 -15.45
CA ASN A 166 0.79 0.79 -16.14
C ASN A 166 1.82 -0.33 -16.05
N LEU A 167 1.95 -0.99 -14.88
CA LEU A 167 2.81 -2.15 -14.72
C LEU A 167 2.42 -3.27 -15.71
N LYS A 168 1.13 -3.57 -15.81
CA LYS A 168 0.64 -4.55 -16.78
C LYS A 168 0.97 -4.11 -18.20
N LYS A 169 0.62 -2.88 -18.60
CA LYS A 169 0.87 -2.32 -19.92
C LYS A 169 2.37 -2.35 -20.29
N ARG A 170 3.24 -2.06 -19.34
CA ARG A 170 4.70 -2.12 -19.54
C ARG A 170 5.13 -3.50 -20.00
N HIS A 171 4.55 -4.57 -19.48
CA HIS A 171 4.85 -5.95 -19.85
C HIS A 171 4.10 -6.43 -21.12
N GLU A 172 3.01 -5.78 -21.51
CA GLU A 172 2.27 -6.05 -22.75
C GLU A 172 2.85 -5.30 -23.96
N SER A 173 3.30 -4.05 -23.76
CA SER A 173 3.56 -3.10 -24.86
C SER A 173 4.91 -2.37 -24.75
N GLY A 174 5.68 -2.64 -23.69
CA GLY A 174 6.94 -1.96 -23.42
C GLY A 174 6.82 -0.78 -22.43
N PRO A 175 7.94 -0.11 -22.15
CA PRO A 175 8.01 0.98 -21.19
C PRO A 175 7.07 2.14 -21.54
N ILE A 176 6.58 2.84 -20.50
CA ILE A 176 5.83 4.09 -20.66
C ILE A 176 6.77 5.17 -21.22
N ASP A 177 6.32 5.85 -22.26
CA ASP A 177 6.98 7.08 -22.74
C ASP A 177 6.51 8.28 -21.92
N TRP A 178 7.40 8.83 -21.11
CA TRP A 178 7.15 9.99 -20.26
C TRP A 178 7.39 11.34 -20.95
N THR A 179 7.71 11.38 -22.25
CA THR A 179 8.08 12.60 -22.96
C THR A 179 6.99 13.67 -22.87
N ALA A 180 5.76 13.32 -23.22
CA ALA A 180 4.64 14.26 -23.16
C ALA A 180 4.36 14.75 -21.72
N TRP A 181 4.49 13.88 -20.73
CA TRP A 181 4.34 14.23 -19.31
C TRP A 181 5.41 15.21 -18.86
N ARG A 182 6.69 14.93 -19.18
CA ARG A 182 7.82 15.83 -18.86
C ARG A 182 7.66 17.19 -19.51
N ASP A 183 7.21 17.27 -20.75
CA ASP A 183 7.02 18.54 -21.47
C ASP A 183 5.89 19.36 -20.86
N GLN A 184 4.81 18.72 -20.44
CA GLN A 184 3.70 19.37 -19.72
C GLN A 184 4.18 19.96 -18.39
N LEU A 185 4.96 19.22 -17.61
CA LEU A 185 5.53 19.68 -16.34
C LEU A 185 6.48 20.85 -16.54
N LYS A 186 7.42 20.77 -17.49
CA LYS A 186 8.33 21.89 -17.81
C LYS A 186 7.55 23.17 -18.15
N LYS A 187 6.50 23.05 -18.96
CA LYS A 187 5.64 24.16 -19.29
C LYS A 187 4.96 24.75 -18.05
N ALA A 188 4.43 23.90 -17.16
CA ALA A 188 3.80 24.36 -15.92
C ALA A 188 4.79 25.15 -15.04
N HIS A 189 6.03 24.66 -14.86
CA HIS A 189 7.07 25.33 -14.09
C HIS A 189 7.62 26.59 -14.74
N SER A 190 7.55 26.73 -16.07
CA SER A 190 7.99 27.95 -16.78
C SER A 190 7.01 29.12 -16.67
N VAL A 191 5.74 28.84 -16.35
CA VAL A 191 4.66 29.85 -16.25
C VAL A 191 4.40 30.27 -14.80
N ALA A 192 4.84 29.50 -13.81
CA ALA A 192 4.68 29.84 -12.41
C ALA A 192 5.45 31.13 -12.08
N PRO A 193 4.83 32.17 -11.49
CA PRO A 193 5.54 33.37 -11.06
C PRO A 193 6.57 32.99 -9.98
N LYS A 194 7.75 33.55 -10.06
CA LYS A 194 8.83 33.42 -9.07
C LYS A 194 8.46 34.05 -7.74
#